data_eb1412cbd147ea8437804152a6c9e83c
#
_entry.id   eb1412cbd147ea8437804152a6c9e83c
#
_cell.length_a   1.000
_cell.length_b   1.000
_cell.length_c   1.000
_cell.angle_alpha   90.00
_cell.angle_beta   90.00
_cell.angle_gamma   90.00
#
_symmetry.space_group_name_H-M   'P 1'
#
loop_
_entity.id
_entity.type
_entity.pdbx_description
1 polymer ?
#
loop_
_entity_poly.entity_id
_entity_poly.type
_entity_poly.pdbx_seq_one_letter_code
_entity_poly.pdbx_strand_id
1 'polypeptide(L)'
;MLVVSVDIGTRNFAYTVYCTDTKSFIVFKILDLRKVKDPVLRMKELSDSEFFQKAEVILVENQMRSCMKTMATALRCFHLDKVVKVHPHSVKRFFQTSKKKHHKNKKAGIEEARKHLKGKTLVQFEKLKKKDDIADCVLQTIWFLATRSS
;
A
#
# COMPACT_ATOMS: atom_id res chain seq x y z
N MET A 1 -14.15 -2.34 9.64
CA MET A 1 -12.71 -1.95 9.82
C MET A 1 -12.15 -1.41 8.49
N LEU A 2 -11.44 -0.28 8.54
CA LEU A 2 -10.69 0.22 7.38
C LEU A 2 -9.20 -0.09 7.51
N VAL A 3 -8.62 -0.67 6.46
CA VAL A 3 -7.19 -0.94 6.34
C VAL A 3 -6.63 -0.06 5.22
N VAL A 4 -5.68 0.81 5.54
CA VAL A 4 -4.92 1.59 4.56
C VAL A 4 -3.59 0.90 4.33
N SER A 5 -3.23 0.63 3.08
CA SER A 5 -1.93 0.07 2.72
C SER A 5 -1.16 1.06 1.86
N VAL A 6 0.09 1.31 2.22
CA VAL A 6 0.93 2.35 1.63
C VAL A 6 2.21 1.76 1.07
N ASP A 7 2.51 2.12 -0.17
CA ASP A 7 3.83 1.95 -0.80
C ASP A 7 4.46 3.34 -0.99
N ILE A 8 5.54 3.60 -0.24
CA ILE A 8 6.17 4.92 -0.19
C ILE A 8 7.17 5.06 -1.32
N GLY A 9 6.87 5.97 -2.25
CA GLY A 9 7.77 6.40 -3.29
C GLY A 9 7.74 7.92 -3.46
N THR A 10 8.86 8.53 -3.83
CA THR A 10 8.90 9.97 -4.09
C THR A 10 8.18 10.35 -5.38
N ARG A 11 8.30 9.51 -6.41
CA ARG A 11 7.62 9.70 -7.70
C ARG A 11 6.22 9.10 -7.70
N ASN A 12 6.06 7.96 -7.03
CA ASN A 12 4.80 7.24 -6.97
C ASN A 12 4.56 6.85 -5.51
N PHE A 13 3.94 7.74 -4.77
CA PHE A 13 3.40 7.40 -3.46
C PHE A 13 2.03 6.77 -3.71
N ALA A 14 1.92 5.48 -3.47
CA ALA A 14 0.69 4.74 -3.69
C ALA A 14 0.02 4.36 -2.37
N TYR A 15 -1.31 4.38 -2.35
CA TYR A 15 -2.05 3.76 -1.26
C TYR A 15 -3.39 3.19 -1.73
N THR A 16 -3.83 2.20 -0.99
CA THR A 16 -5.16 1.60 -1.14
C THR A 16 -5.91 1.64 0.17
N VAL A 17 -7.23 1.69 0.10
CA VAL A 17 -8.11 1.57 1.25
C VAL A 17 -9.00 0.36 1.06
N TYR A 18 -9.00 -0.55 2.03
CA TYR A 18 -9.83 -1.74 2.06
C TYR A 18 -10.83 -1.67 3.22
N CYS A 19 -12.09 -2.00 2.95
CA CYS A 19 -13.13 -2.12 3.94
C CYS A 19 -13.42 -3.59 4.21
N THR A 20 -13.25 -4.04 5.47
CA THR A 20 -13.51 -5.44 5.83
C THR A 20 -15.00 -5.77 5.84
N ASP A 21 -15.86 -4.79 6.09
CA ASP A 21 -17.30 -5.00 6.20
C ASP A 21 -17.91 -5.29 4.81
N THR A 22 -17.46 -4.54 3.80
CA THR A 22 -17.82 -4.79 2.39
C THR A 22 -16.91 -5.79 1.68
N LYS A 23 -15.83 -6.24 2.33
CA LYS A 23 -14.80 -7.13 1.77
C LYS A 23 -14.26 -6.64 0.42
N SER A 24 -14.05 -5.32 0.29
CA SER A 24 -13.65 -4.71 -0.97
C SER A 24 -12.68 -3.55 -0.80
N PHE A 25 -11.85 -3.34 -1.82
CA PHE A 25 -11.08 -2.11 -1.95
C PHE A 25 -12.01 -0.96 -2.36
N ILE A 26 -11.88 0.20 -1.70
CA ILE A 26 -12.70 1.37 -1.96
C ILE A 26 -11.92 2.55 -2.57
N VAL A 27 -10.59 2.53 -2.43
CA VAL A 27 -9.71 3.57 -2.98
C VAL A 27 -8.44 2.95 -3.55
N PHE A 28 -8.03 3.42 -4.74
CA PHE A 28 -6.71 3.29 -5.32
C PHE A 28 -6.18 4.69 -5.64
N LYS A 29 -5.03 5.08 -5.05
CA LYS A 29 -4.47 6.41 -5.25
C LYS A 29 -2.96 6.35 -5.48
N ILE A 30 -2.49 7.13 -6.45
CA ILE A 30 -1.07 7.37 -6.71
C ILE A 30 -0.83 8.87 -6.73
N LEU A 31 0.15 9.32 -5.95
CA LEU A 31 0.53 10.72 -5.83
C LEU A 31 1.98 10.90 -6.28
N ASP A 32 2.24 11.96 -7.05
CA ASP A 32 3.60 12.38 -7.40
C ASP A 32 4.09 13.38 -6.36
N LEU A 33 5.07 12.99 -5.57
CA LEU A 33 5.63 13.81 -4.49
C LEU A 33 6.95 14.50 -4.86
N ARG A 34 7.40 14.45 -6.11
CA ARG A 34 8.70 15.05 -6.53
C ARG A 34 8.78 16.55 -6.31
N LYS A 35 7.66 17.26 -6.41
CA LYS A 35 7.58 18.71 -6.22
C LYS A 35 7.26 19.13 -4.78
N VAL A 36 7.13 18.17 -3.90
CA VAL A 36 6.84 18.45 -2.49
C VAL A 36 8.13 18.92 -1.79
N LYS A 37 8.11 20.16 -1.28
CA LYS A 37 9.26 20.75 -0.61
C LYS A 37 9.53 20.10 0.76
N ASP A 38 8.47 19.80 1.49
CA ASP A 38 8.53 19.19 2.81
C ASP A 38 7.78 17.85 2.83
N PRO A 39 8.50 16.71 2.76
CA PRO A 39 7.88 15.39 2.81
C PRO A 39 7.14 15.11 4.12
N VAL A 40 7.61 15.65 5.26
CA VAL A 40 6.97 15.42 6.56
C VAL A 40 5.63 16.13 6.64
N LEU A 41 5.60 17.41 6.21
CA LEU A 41 4.35 18.15 6.12
C LEU A 41 3.34 17.46 5.20
N ARG A 42 3.81 16.93 4.08
CA ARG A 42 2.93 16.18 3.16
C ARG A 42 2.38 14.90 3.80
N MET A 43 3.18 14.20 4.60
CA MET A 43 2.69 13.05 5.38
C MET A 43 1.66 13.47 6.43
N LYS A 44 1.83 14.65 7.03
CA LYS A 44 0.83 15.22 7.97
C LYS A 44 -0.50 15.50 7.26
N GLU A 45 -0.48 16.17 6.10
CA GLU A 45 -1.68 16.43 5.30
C GLU A 45 -2.41 15.15 4.89
N LEU A 46 -1.67 14.13 4.47
CA LEU A 46 -2.25 12.81 4.17
C LEU A 46 -2.85 12.16 5.42
N SER A 47 -2.14 12.25 6.54
CA SER A 47 -2.58 11.72 7.83
C SER A 47 -3.87 12.38 8.32
N ASP A 48 -4.09 13.65 8.00
CA ASP A 48 -5.32 14.39 8.35
C ASP A 48 -6.49 14.06 7.41
N SER A 49 -6.24 13.35 6.31
CA SER A 49 -7.31 12.96 5.40
C SER A 49 -8.25 11.93 6.03
N GLU A 50 -9.50 11.93 5.58
CA GLU A 50 -10.58 11.11 6.14
C GLU A 50 -10.23 9.63 6.26
N PHE A 51 -9.63 9.04 5.21
CA PHE A 51 -9.32 7.61 5.21
C PHE A 51 -8.21 7.25 6.20
N PHE A 52 -7.18 8.07 6.34
CA PHE A 52 -6.11 7.83 7.30
C PHE A 52 -6.60 8.02 8.74
N GLN A 53 -7.46 9.02 8.99
CA GLN A 53 -8.06 9.24 10.30
C GLN A 53 -8.98 8.08 10.71
N LYS A 54 -9.81 7.61 9.80
CA LYS A 54 -10.76 6.50 10.02
C LYS A 54 -10.11 5.11 9.96
N ALA A 55 -8.87 5.01 9.46
CA ALA A 55 -8.16 3.74 9.42
C ALA A 55 -7.96 3.17 10.82
N GLU A 56 -8.21 1.91 10.98
CA GLU A 56 -7.86 1.14 12.19
C GLU A 56 -6.47 0.52 12.06
N VAL A 57 -6.03 0.28 10.83
CA VAL A 57 -4.69 -0.23 10.52
C VAL A 57 -4.13 0.49 9.30
N ILE A 58 -2.86 0.90 9.40
CA ILE A 58 -2.09 1.48 8.30
C ILE A 58 -0.87 0.60 8.07
N LEU A 59 -0.85 -0.11 6.95
CA LEU A 59 0.26 -0.96 6.53
C LEU A 59 1.29 -0.13 5.78
N VAL A 60 2.53 -0.15 6.23
CA VAL A 60 3.63 0.58 5.60
C VAL A 60 4.78 -0.36 5.31
N GLU A 61 5.16 -0.48 4.04
CA GLU A 61 6.32 -1.28 3.66
C GLU A 61 7.61 -0.75 4.29
N ASN A 62 8.47 -1.65 4.76
CA ASN A 62 9.76 -1.29 5.32
C ASN A 62 10.68 -0.71 4.23
N GLN A 63 11.10 0.55 4.40
CA GLN A 63 11.83 1.30 3.40
C GLN A 63 13.34 1.26 3.61
N MET A 64 14.10 1.21 2.51
CA MET A 64 15.57 1.19 2.52
C MET A 64 16.19 2.58 2.33
N ARG A 65 15.57 3.44 1.51
CA ARG A 65 16.10 4.76 1.16
C ARG A 65 15.78 5.80 2.24
N SER A 66 16.73 6.69 2.54
CA SER A 66 16.65 7.69 3.60
C SER A 66 15.37 8.54 3.54
N CYS A 67 15.08 9.18 2.42
CA CYS A 67 13.88 10.01 2.24
C CYS A 67 12.58 9.23 2.49
N MET A 68 12.51 7.97 2.00
CA MET A 68 11.34 7.12 2.21
C MET A 68 11.23 6.67 3.67
N LYS A 69 12.35 6.44 4.36
CA LYS A 69 12.36 6.18 5.81
C LYS A 69 11.81 7.35 6.59
N THR A 70 12.17 8.59 6.22
CA THR A 70 11.64 9.80 6.85
C THR A 70 10.12 9.87 6.72
N MET A 71 9.58 9.64 5.53
CA MET A 71 8.13 9.62 5.30
C MET A 71 7.43 8.50 6.09
N ALA A 72 8.00 7.29 6.10
CA ALA A 72 7.48 6.17 6.88
C ALA A 72 7.48 6.46 8.38
N THR A 73 8.54 7.09 8.88
CA THR A 73 8.65 7.51 10.28
C THR A 73 7.63 8.58 10.62
N ALA A 74 7.43 9.57 9.75
CA ALA A 74 6.43 10.61 9.93
C ALA A 74 5.01 10.02 10.03
N LEU A 75 4.62 9.14 9.09
CA LEU A 75 3.33 8.43 9.16
C LEU A 75 3.18 7.67 10.48
N ARG A 76 4.23 6.99 10.92
CA ARG A 76 4.22 6.26 12.19
C ARG A 76 4.05 7.21 13.38
N CYS A 77 4.71 8.36 13.39
CA CYS A 77 4.56 9.35 14.47
C CYS A 77 3.14 9.92 14.55
N PHE A 78 2.49 10.13 13.40
CA PHE A 78 1.12 10.64 13.35
C PHE A 78 0.05 9.59 13.69
N HIS A 79 0.39 8.28 13.58
CA HIS A 79 -0.53 7.17 13.78
C HIS A 79 0.11 6.02 14.57
N LEU A 80 0.71 6.33 15.73
CA LEU A 80 1.54 5.40 16.52
C LEU A 80 0.92 4.01 16.71
N ASP A 81 -0.36 3.97 17.10
CA ASP A 81 -1.05 2.73 17.46
C ASP A 81 -1.62 1.97 16.24
N LYS A 82 -1.63 2.59 15.07
CA LYS A 82 -2.29 2.05 13.87
C LYS A 82 -1.30 1.54 12.82
N VAL A 83 -0.04 2.01 12.85
CA VAL A 83 0.95 1.66 11.82
C VAL A 83 1.57 0.30 12.08
N VAL A 84 1.40 -0.59 11.12
CA VAL A 84 2.04 -1.91 11.06
C VAL A 84 3.10 -1.90 9.96
N LYS A 85 4.34 -2.15 10.33
CA LYS A 85 5.43 -2.31 9.36
C LYS A 85 5.32 -3.66 8.66
N VAL A 86 5.36 -3.64 7.34
CA VAL A 86 5.30 -4.83 6.50
C VAL A 86 6.66 -5.09 5.87
N HIS A 87 7.15 -6.30 6.00
CA HIS A 87 8.40 -6.71 5.36
C HIS A 87 8.10 -7.21 3.94
N PRO A 88 8.69 -6.61 2.88
CA PRO A 88 8.37 -6.99 1.50
C PRO A 88 8.61 -8.47 1.19
N HIS A 89 9.62 -9.06 1.82
CA HIS A 89 9.91 -10.50 1.70
C HIS A 89 8.79 -11.39 2.22
N SER A 90 8.11 -10.98 3.30
CA SER A 90 7.00 -11.76 3.89
C SER A 90 5.83 -11.85 2.92
N VAL A 91 5.46 -10.73 2.30
CA VAL A 91 4.40 -10.66 1.30
C VAL A 91 4.77 -11.50 0.07
N LYS A 92 5.98 -11.29 -0.49
CA LYS A 92 6.46 -12.03 -1.67
C LYS A 92 6.56 -13.54 -1.44
N ARG A 93 6.95 -13.97 -0.23
CA ARG A 93 7.00 -15.39 0.15
C ARG A 93 5.58 -15.98 0.20
N PHE A 94 4.65 -15.26 0.82
CA PHE A 94 3.25 -15.72 0.95
C PHE A 94 2.62 -15.98 -0.42
N PHE A 95 2.80 -15.07 -1.38
CA PHE A 95 2.27 -15.22 -2.74
C PHE A 95 3.20 -15.96 -3.71
N GLN A 96 4.36 -16.48 -3.23
CA GLN A 96 5.35 -17.18 -4.03
C GLN A 96 5.86 -16.37 -5.26
N THR A 97 5.84 -15.05 -5.17
CA THR A 97 6.26 -14.15 -6.25
C THR A 97 7.77 -13.87 -6.27
N SER A 98 8.52 -14.37 -5.28
CA SER A 98 9.94 -14.07 -5.06
C SER A 98 10.93 -14.84 -5.97
N LYS A 99 10.48 -15.83 -6.76
CA LYS A 99 11.36 -16.75 -7.49
C LYS A 99 11.76 -16.28 -8.90
N LYS A 100 11.41 -15.06 -9.33
CA LYS A 100 11.62 -14.58 -10.70
C LYS A 100 12.49 -13.33 -10.75
N LYS A 101 13.23 -13.12 -11.88
CA LYS A 101 14.03 -11.89 -12.12
C LYS A 101 13.15 -10.64 -11.99
N HIS A 102 13.72 -9.50 -11.60
CA HIS A 102 13.04 -8.26 -11.17
C HIS A 102 11.84 -7.83 -12.06
N HIS A 103 11.97 -7.86 -13.39
CA HIS A 103 10.87 -7.55 -14.32
C HIS A 103 9.73 -8.58 -14.29
N LYS A 104 10.08 -9.86 -14.12
CA LYS A 104 9.08 -10.94 -13.98
C LYS A 104 8.34 -10.88 -12.64
N ASN A 105 9.00 -10.33 -11.59
CA ASN A 105 8.37 -10.15 -10.28
C ASN A 105 7.27 -9.08 -10.31
N LYS A 106 7.49 -7.95 -11.01
CA LYS A 106 6.46 -6.90 -11.16
C LYS A 106 5.22 -7.43 -11.88
N LYS A 107 5.40 -8.11 -13.00
CA LYS A 107 4.29 -8.71 -13.75
C LYS A 107 3.55 -9.75 -12.91
N ALA A 108 4.29 -10.62 -12.21
CA ALA A 108 3.69 -11.61 -11.32
C ALA A 108 2.89 -10.99 -10.16
N GLY A 109 3.38 -9.88 -9.57
CA GLY A 109 2.66 -9.13 -8.54
C GLY A 109 1.34 -8.54 -9.06
N ILE A 110 1.36 -7.95 -10.26
CA ILE A 110 0.15 -7.41 -10.90
C ILE A 110 -0.86 -8.53 -11.20
N GLU A 111 -0.41 -9.66 -11.74
CA GLU A 111 -1.27 -10.82 -12.03
C GLU A 111 -1.86 -11.41 -10.74
N GLU A 112 -1.06 -11.48 -9.68
CA GLU A 112 -1.54 -11.95 -8.38
C GLU A 112 -2.58 -11.00 -7.78
N ALA A 113 -2.32 -9.68 -7.79
CA ALA A 113 -3.26 -8.69 -7.30
C ALA A 113 -4.62 -8.74 -8.02
N ARG A 114 -4.64 -8.98 -9.34
CA ARG A 114 -5.87 -9.16 -10.12
C ARG A 114 -6.80 -10.23 -9.56
N LYS A 115 -6.27 -11.32 -9.05
CA LYS A 115 -7.07 -12.44 -8.51
C LYS A 115 -7.89 -12.04 -7.29
N HIS A 116 -7.46 -10.99 -6.60
CA HIS A 116 -8.11 -10.47 -5.39
C HIS A 116 -9.04 -9.29 -5.63
N LEU A 117 -9.15 -8.84 -6.90
CA LEU A 117 -9.99 -7.72 -7.30
C LEU A 117 -11.19 -8.21 -8.12
N LYS A 118 -12.38 -7.62 -7.89
CA LYS A 118 -13.61 -8.01 -8.59
C LYS A 118 -14.44 -6.76 -8.96
N GLY A 119 -15.28 -6.89 -9.99
CA GLY A 119 -16.24 -5.86 -10.37
C GLY A 119 -15.59 -4.49 -10.60
N LYS A 120 -16.14 -3.45 -9.99
CA LYS A 120 -15.69 -2.07 -10.16
C LYS A 120 -14.21 -1.86 -9.79
N THR A 121 -13.72 -2.55 -8.76
CA THR A 121 -12.32 -2.40 -8.31
C THR A 121 -11.33 -2.98 -9.30
N LEU A 122 -11.66 -4.10 -9.95
CA LEU A 122 -10.84 -4.65 -11.04
C LEU A 122 -10.81 -3.68 -12.23
N VAL A 123 -11.95 -3.13 -12.62
CA VAL A 123 -12.02 -2.15 -13.71
C VAL A 123 -11.20 -0.90 -13.42
N GLN A 124 -11.25 -0.39 -12.18
CA GLN A 124 -10.42 0.75 -11.76
C GLN A 124 -8.93 0.41 -11.81
N PHE A 125 -8.55 -0.75 -11.32
CA PHE A 125 -7.17 -1.23 -11.36
C PHE A 125 -6.64 -1.34 -12.80
N GLU A 126 -7.43 -1.89 -13.72
CA GLU A 126 -7.03 -2.04 -15.12
C GLU A 126 -6.84 -0.71 -15.85
N LYS A 127 -7.53 0.35 -15.45
CA LYS A 127 -7.37 1.71 -16.00
C LYS A 127 -6.11 2.43 -15.50
N LEU A 128 -5.43 1.93 -14.48
CA LEU A 128 -4.20 2.54 -13.98
C LEU A 128 -3.08 2.43 -15.00
N LYS A 129 -2.41 3.55 -15.28
CA LYS A 129 -1.21 3.58 -16.14
C LYS A 129 -0.04 2.82 -15.49
N LYS A 130 0.09 2.92 -14.18
CA LYS A 130 1.12 2.23 -13.39
C LYS A 130 0.43 1.38 -12.32
N LYS A 131 0.51 0.07 -12.47
CA LYS A 131 -0.23 -0.90 -11.65
C LYS A 131 0.60 -1.52 -10.54
N ASP A 132 1.93 -1.56 -10.70
CA ASP A 132 2.85 -2.27 -9.78
C ASP A 132 2.74 -1.75 -8.34
N ASP A 133 2.78 -0.43 -8.12
CA ASP A 133 2.74 0.14 -6.78
C ASP A 133 1.37 -0.11 -6.08
N ILE A 134 0.27 -0.04 -6.84
CA ILE A 134 -1.06 -0.40 -6.31
C ILE A 134 -1.18 -1.91 -6.08
N ALA A 135 -0.58 -2.73 -6.95
CA ALA A 135 -0.55 -4.17 -6.75
C ALA A 135 0.18 -4.55 -5.45
N ASP A 136 1.29 -3.89 -5.15
CA ASP A 136 2.03 -4.09 -3.90
C ASP A 136 1.15 -3.73 -2.68
N CYS A 137 0.41 -2.61 -2.73
CA CYS A 137 -0.55 -2.24 -1.68
C CYS A 137 -1.69 -3.27 -1.53
N VAL A 138 -2.24 -3.76 -2.64
CA VAL A 138 -3.29 -4.81 -2.63
C VAL A 138 -2.76 -6.07 -1.96
N LEU A 139 -1.59 -6.56 -2.37
CA LEU A 139 -0.99 -7.78 -1.83
C LEU A 139 -0.62 -7.64 -0.35
N GLN A 140 -0.12 -6.48 0.07
CA GLN A 140 0.10 -6.18 1.49
C GLN A 140 -1.18 -6.34 2.31
N THR A 141 -2.28 -5.77 1.83
CA THR A 141 -3.58 -5.84 2.50
C THR A 141 -4.06 -7.28 2.63
N ILE A 142 -4.05 -8.04 1.53
CA ILE A 142 -4.50 -9.45 1.53
C ILE A 142 -3.60 -10.32 2.43
N TRP A 143 -2.28 -10.13 2.36
CA TRP A 143 -1.34 -10.81 3.25
C TRP A 143 -1.66 -10.55 4.74
N PHE A 144 -1.87 -9.28 5.09
CA PHE A 144 -2.17 -8.87 6.45
C PHE A 144 -3.46 -9.52 6.96
N LEU A 145 -4.52 -9.47 6.16
CA LEU A 145 -5.81 -10.07 6.53
C LEU A 145 -5.70 -11.59 6.69
N ALA A 146 -4.99 -12.26 5.79
CA ALA A 146 -4.81 -13.72 5.85
C ALA A 146 -3.98 -14.17 7.07
N THR A 147 -2.95 -13.39 7.45
CA THR A 147 -2.07 -13.77 8.56
C THR A 147 -2.59 -13.39 9.95
N ARG A 148 -3.61 -12.53 10.04
CA ARG A 148 -4.27 -12.18 11.31
C ARG A 148 -5.56 -12.95 11.58
N SER A 149 -6.10 -13.62 10.59
CA SER A 149 -7.28 -14.48 10.75
C SER A 149 -6.91 -15.91 11.22
N SER A 150 -5.62 -16.15 11.39
CA SER A 150 -5.04 -17.37 11.96
C SER A 150 -4.59 -17.13 13.39
#